data_a8983ef495fec6005bb0120df81b7c9f
#
_entry.id   a8983ef495fec6005bb0120df81b7c9f
#
_cell.length_a   1.000
_cell.length_b   1.000
_cell.length_c   1.000
_cell.angle_alpha   90.00
_cell.angle_beta   90.00
_cell.angle_gamma   90.00
#
_symmetry.space_group_name_H-M   'P 1'
#
loop_
_entity.id
_entity.type
_entity.pdbx_description
1 polymer ?
#
loop_
_entity_poly.entity_id
_entity_poly.type
_entity_poly.pdbx_seq_one_letter_code
_entity_poly.pdbx_strand_id
1 'polypeptide(L)'
;MSRSRPIPVLLAVLALALAACGSSGASPSPTEEQAPLATATEPGPTESEAAESEAPAESTPATAEDERVRLESSNFDPEELTIAAGTTVRFLNVDSFAHTVTEGTGGQAVDDPIVDEDLEPNKSVGVTFDEPGTYEITCELHPTMQMTITVEA
;
A
#
# COMPACT_ATOMS: atom_id res chain seq x y z
N MET A 1 -46.56 16.38 14.15
CA MET A 1 -47.24 16.36 12.84
C MET A 1 -46.16 16.11 11.79
N SER A 2 -45.93 14.86 11.52
CA SER A 2 -44.85 14.37 10.63
C SER A 2 -45.42 14.25 9.20
N ARG A 3 -44.85 14.95 8.25
CA ARG A 3 -45.23 14.86 6.83
C ARG A 3 -44.22 14.00 6.10
N SER A 4 -44.55 12.73 5.92
CA SER A 4 -43.85 11.81 5.01
C SER A 4 -44.09 12.25 3.56
N ARG A 5 -43.00 12.44 2.82
CA ARG A 5 -43.02 12.64 1.36
C ARG A 5 -42.72 11.30 0.67
N PRO A 6 -43.53 10.85 -0.27
CA PRO A 6 -43.22 9.66 -1.06
C PRO A 6 -42.25 10.03 -2.19
N ILE A 7 -41.21 9.20 -2.34
CA ILE A 7 -40.27 9.25 -3.45
C ILE A 7 -40.82 8.35 -4.57
N PRO A 8 -40.97 8.83 -5.80
CA PRO A 8 -41.38 7.99 -6.92
C PRO A 8 -40.24 7.08 -7.40
N VAL A 9 -40.51 5.80 -7.39
CA VAL A 9 -39.72 4.76 -8.02
C VAL A 9 -39.88 4.91 -9.54
N LEU A 10 -38.80 5.31 -10.22
CA LEU A 10 -38.74 5.31 -11.67
C LEU A 10 -38.06 4.02 -12.14
N LEU A 11 -38.89 3.06 -12.57
CA LEU A 11 -38.42 1.87 -13.28
C LEU A 11 -38.00 2.28 -14.70
N ALA A 12 -36.72 2.22 -15.02
CA ALA A 12 -36.25 2.26 -16.40
C ALA A 12 -35.75 0.87 -16.80
N VAL A 13 -36.61 0.17 -17.53
CA VAL A 13 -36.27 -1.03 -18.30
C VAL A 13 -35.63 -0.58 -19.61
N LEU A 14 -34.42 -0.97 -19.90
CA LEU A 14 -33.88 -0.86 -21.25
C LEU A 14 -33.19 -2.15 -21.67
N ALA A 15 -33.65 -2.61 -22.80
CA ALA A 15 -33.47 -3.89 -23.41
C ALA A 15 -32.09 -4.10 -24.05
N LEU A 16 -31.78 -5.41 -24.17
CA LEU A 16 -30.74 -6.09 -24.96
C LEU A 16 -30.44 -5.46 -26.35
N ALA A 17 -29.16 -5.48 -26.69
CA ALA A 17 -28.72 -5.75 -28.05
C ALA A 17 -27.45 -6.62 -28.01
N LEU A 18 -27.62 -7.88 -28.44
CA LEU A 18 -26.54 -8.77 -28.86
C LEU A 18 -26.00 -8.29 -30.23
N ALA A 19 -24.70 -8.17 -30.34
CA ALA A 19 -24.01 -8.23 -31.62
C ALA A 19 -22.78 -9.12 -31.49
N ALA A 20 -22.90 -10.30 -32.05
CA ALA A 20 -21.81 -11.24 -32.32
C ALA A 20 -21.20 -10.90 -33.70
N CYS A 21 -19.87 -10.97 -33.77
CA CYS A 21 -19.02 -11.29 -34.95
C CYS A 21 -17.59 -11.07 -34.45
N GLY A 22 -16.70 -12.04 -34.27
CA GLY A 22 -16.28 -13.04 -35.24
C GLY A 22 -15.12 -12.47 -36.07
N SER A 23 -13.86 -12.72 -35.64
CA SER A 23 -12.80 -12.96 -36.60
C SER A 23 -11.55 -13.53 -35.96
N SER A 24 -11.20 -14.68 -36.43
CA SER A 24 -9.94 -15.40 -36.29
C SER A 24 -8.78 -14.61 -36.90
N GLY A 25 -7.60 -14.74 -36.29
CA GLY A 25 -6.37 -14.20 -36.87
C GLY A 25 -5.16 -14.63 -36.05
N ALA A 26 -4.72 -15.86 -36.29
CA ALA A 26 -3.37 -16.29 -36.60
C ALA A 26 -2.24 -15.84 -35.65
N SER A 27 -1.78 -16.82 -34.92
CA SER A 27 -0.41 -16.96 -34.38
C SER A 27 0.65 -16.94 -35.49
N PRO A 28 1.84 -16.43 -35.25
CA PRO A 28 3.04 -17.17 -35.58
C PRO A 28 3.95 -17.37 -34.36
N SER A 29 4.23 -18.60 -34.09
CA SER A 29 5.39 -19.12 -33.38
C SER A 29 6.59 -19.21 -34.34
N PRO A 30 7.71 -19.70 -33.87
CA PRO A 30 8.85 -19.03 -33.30
C PRO A 30 10.06 -19.16 -34.21
N THR A 31 11.08 -18.43 -33.96
CA THR A 31 12.40 -18.72 -34.52
C THR A 31 13.39 -18.82 -33.37
N GLU A 32 13.80 -20.06 -33.14
CA GLU A 32 15.05 -20.40 -32.48
C GLU A 32 16.22 -19.83 -33.29
N GLU A 33 17.15 -19.22 -32.63
CA GLU A 33 18.55 -19.22 -33.06
C GLU A 33 19.47 -19.08 -31.84
N GLN A 34 19.93 -20.18 -31.44
CA GLN A 34 21.26 -20.65 -31.06
C GLN A 34 22.28 -19.64 -30.53
N ALA A 35 22.80 -20.07 -29.34
CA ALA A 35 23.97 -19.59 -28.67
C ALA A 35 25.28 -19.77 -29.50
N PRO A 36 26.37 -19.11 -29.10
CA PRO A 36 27.44 -19.90 -28.57
C PRO A 36 28.04 -19.43 -27.25
N LEU A 37 28.25 -20.37 -26.47
CA LEU A 37 29.30 -20.74 -25.52
C LEU A 37 30.65 -20.02 -25.66
N ALA A 38 31.12 -19.38 -24.60
CA ALA A 38 32.53 -19.31 -24.18
C ALA A 38 32.57 -18.57 -22.83
N THR A 39 33.00 -19.12 -21.84
CA THR A 39 34.24 -19.61 -21.29
C THR A 39 34.41 -19.05 -19.89
N ALA A 40 34.62 -19.97 -18.98
CA ALA A 40 34.92 -19.82 -17.57
C ALA A 40 36.05 -18.84 -17.26
N THR A 41 35.91 -18.16 -16.15
CA THR A 41 37.05 -17.90 -15.25
C THR A 41 36.45 -17.67 -13.84
N GLU A 42 36.55 -18.69 -13.02
CA GLU A 42 36.75 -18.55 -11.58
C GLU A 42 38.25 -18.31 -11.36
N PRO A 43 38.70 -17.59 -10.34
CA PRO A 43 38.64 -18.14 -9.00
C PRO A 43 38.57 -17.13 -7.84
N GLY A 44 38.12 -17.62 -6.71
CA GLY A 44 38.77 -17.36 -5.46
C GLY A 44 37.91 -16.83 -4.34
N PRO A 45 37.81 -17.57 -3.24
CA PRO A 45 37.03 -17.13 -2.08
C PRO A 45 37.83 -16.14 -1.25
N THR A 46 37.16 -15.11 -0.76
CA THR A 46 37.65 -14.41 0.42
C THR A 46 36.54 -14.48 1.48
N GLU A 47 36.78 -15.40 2.35
CA GLU A 47 36.23 -15.45 3.69
C GLU A 47 36.52 -14.12 4.40
N SER A 48 35.51 -13.48 4.91
CA SER A 48 35.62 -12.56 6.05
C SER A 48 34.36 -12.68 6.87
N GLU A 49 34.48 -13.51 7.80
CA GLU A 49 34.02 -13.63 9.17
C GLU A 49 33.15 -12.47 9.69
N ALA A 50 31.95 -12.90 10.15
CA ALA A 50 31.28 -12.55 11.39
C ALA A 50 31.46 -11.12 11.95
N ALA A 51 30.36 -10.42 11.99
CA ALA A 51 29.98 -9.66 13.16
C ALA A 51 28.46 -9.68 13.30
N GLU A 52 27.99 -10.69 13.97
CA GLU A 52 26.79 -10.68 14.79
C GLU A 52 26.90 -9.48 15.73
N SER A 53 26.07 -8.50 15.55
CA SER A 53 25.83 -7.46 16.53
C SER A 53 24.32 -7.30 16.67
N GLU A 54 23.76 -8.13 17.51
CA GLU A 54 22.51 -7.80 18.19
C GLU A 54 22.76 -6.52 18.97
N ALA A 55 22.21 -5.42 18.53
CA ALA A 55 22.03 -4.24 19.35
C ALA A 55 20.57 -4.23 19.82
N PRO A 56 20.33 -4.12 21.13
CA PRO A 56 18.98 -4.00 21.65
C PRO A 56 18.39 -2.68 21.19
N ALA A 57 17.11 -2.75 20.81
CA ALA A 57 16.30 -1.59 20.50
C ALA A 57 16.34 -0.60 21.69
N GLU A 58 17.20 0.40 21.60
CA GLU A 58 17.12 1.57 22.45
C GLU A 58 15.93 2.39 21.95
N SER A 59 14.91 2.40 22.78
CA SER A 59 13.84 3.40 22.74
C SER A 59 14.47 4.77 22.97
N THR A 60 14.86 5.43 21.90
CA THR A 60 15.23 6.84 21.95
C THR A 60 13.93 7.64 21.93
N PRO A 61 13.72 8.60 22.88
CA PRO A 61 12.56 9.47 22.82
C PRO A 61 12.65 10.30 21.54
N ALA A 62 11.65 10.16 20.67
CA ALA A 62 11.56 10.79 19.38
C ALA A 62 11.58 12.32 19.53
N THR A 63 12.67 12.93 19.14
CA THR A 63 12.68 14.30 18.63
C THR A 63 11.86 14.28 17.34
N ALA A 64 10.99 15.26 17.10
CA ALA A 64 10.07 15.34 15.96
C ALA A 64 10.80 15.07 14.63
N GLU A 65 11.04 13.82 14.34
CA GLU A 65 11.61 13.32 13.09
C GLU A 65 10.47 12.71 12.28
N ASP A 66 10.46 13.01 10.99
CA ASP A 66 9.50 12.42 10.05
C ASP A 66 9.67 10.89 10.07
N GLU A 67 8.78 10.20 10.76
CA GLU A 67 8.71 8.76 10.69
C GLU A 67 8.29 8.31 9.29
N ARG A 68 8.82 7.17 8.83
CA ARG A 68 8.57 6.71 7.48
C ARG A 68 7.96 5.32 7.47
N VAL A 69 6.90 5.21 6.69
CA VAL A 69 6.24 3.95 6.36
C VAL A 69 6.34 3.75 4.86
N ARG A 70 6.78 2.58 4.43
CA ARG A 70 6.86 2.19 3.03
C ARG A 70 5.66 1.31 2.69
N LEU A 71 5.07 1.57 1.54
CA LEU A 71 4.08 0.69 0.95
C LEU A 71 4.83 -0.15 -0.07
N GLU A 72 5.07 -1.42 0.28
CA GLU A 72 5.89 -2.35 -0.49
C GLU A 72 5.28 -3.75 -0.52
N SER A 73 5.14 -4.32 -1.70
CA SER A 73 4.56 -5.66 -1.88
C SER A 73 3.14 -5.80 -1.28
N SER A 74 2.33 -4.76 -1.39
CA SER A 74 0.99 -4.65 -0.80
C SER A 74 0.97 -4.81 0.73
N ASN A 75 1.98 -4.28 1.40
CA ASN A 75 2.06 -4.18 2.86
C ASN A 75 2.53 -2.78 3.26
N PHE A 76 2.19 -2.37 4.48
CA PHE A 76 2.85 -1.26 5.15
C PHE A 76 4.10 -1.78 5.86
N ASP A 77 5.21 -1.09 5.76
CA ASP A 77 6.46 -1.43 6.42
C ASP A 77 7.00 -0.20 7.18
N PRO A 78 6.99 -0.23 8.53
CA PRO A 78 6.51 -1.31 9.40
C PRO A 78 4.96 -1.43 9.46
N GLU A 79 4.45 -2.59 9.90
CA GLU A 79 3.01 -2.83 10.14
C GLU A 79 2.53 -2.27 11.50
N GLU A 80 3.46 -1.98 12.40
CA GLU A 80 3.19 -1.38 13.71
C GLU A 80 4.19 -0.23 13.93
N LEU A 81 3.69 0.92 14.39
CA LEU A 81 4.51 2.10 14.65
C LEU A 81 4.04 2.77 15.94
N THR A 82 4.99 3.13 16.81
CA THR A 82 4.71 3.92 18.01
C THR A 82 5.41 5.26 17.90
N ILE A 83 4.66 6.35 18.04
CA ILE A 83 5.13 7.73 17.89
C ILE A 83 4.64 8.62 19.03
N ALA A 84 5.26 9.78 19.20
CA ALA A 84 4.75 10.82 20.09
C ALA A 84 3.65 11.65 19.38
N ALA A 85 2.76 12.26 20.14
CA ALA A 85 1.78 13.20 19.62
C ALA A 85 2.49 14.39 18.94
N GLY A 86 1.95 14.85 17.80
CA GLY A 86 2.53 15.86 16.95
C GLY A 86 3.55 15.35 15.93
N THR A 87 3.82 14.04 15.89
CA THR A 87 4.73 13.43 14.90
C THR A 87 4.07 13.37 13.53
N THR A 88 4.83 13.70 12.48
CA THR A 88 4.41 13.50 11.10
C THR A 88 4.94 12.17 10.58
N VAL A 89 4.06 11.29 10.13
CA VAL A 89 4.40 10.03 9.47
C VAL A 89 4.33 10.23 7.96
N ARG A 90 5.41 9.91 7.27
CA ARG A 90 5.48 9.95 5.81
C ARG A 90 5.28 8.56 5.21
N PHE A 91 4.18 8.37 4.53
CA PHE A 91 3.90 7.18 3.74
C PHE A 91 4.48 7.33 2.34
N LEU A 92 5.24 6.35 1.87
CA LEU A 92 5.87 6.32 0.55
C LEU A 92 5.48 5.05 -0.19
N ASN A 93 4.78 5.19 -1.31
CA ASN A 93 4.49 4.06 -2.19
C ASN A 93 5.72 3.73 -3.05
N VAL A 94 6.30 2.55 -2.85
CA VAL A 94 7.42 2.02 -3.63
C VAL A 94 7.01 0.89 -4.59
N ASP A 95 5.75 0.49 -4.55
CA ASP A 95 5.18 -0.44 -5.53
C ASP A 95 4.95 0.25 -6.89
N SER A 96 4.75 -0.53 -7.92
CA SER A 96 4.49 -0.05 -9.28
C SER A 96 3.01 0.21 -9.58
N PHE A 97 2.14 0.06 -8.59
CA PHE A 97 0.70 0.27 -8.66
C PHE A 97 0.22 1.15 -7.50
N ALA A 98 -0.98 1.69 -7.64
CA ALA A 98 -1.56 2.60 -6.65
C ALA A 98 -2.00 1.88 -5.38
N HIS A 99 -1.92 2.59 -4.27
CA HIS A 99 -2.48 2.23 -2.98
C HIS A 99 -3.34 3.38 -2.44
N THR A 100 -4.02 3.16 -1.33
CA THR A 100 -4.54 4.24 -0.50
C THR A 100 -3.92 4.20 0.89
N VAL A 101 -3.90 5.33 1.56
CA VAL A 101 -3.61 5.47 2.99
C VAL A 101 -4.86 6.03 3.63
N THR A 102 -5.60 5.17 4.30
CA THR A 102 -6.94 5.47 4.80
C THR A 102 -7.06 5.04 6.25
N GLU A 103 -7.52 5.92 7.15
CA GLU A 103 -7.85 5.50 8.50
C GLU A 103 -9.10 4.61 8.47
N GLY A 104 -8.92 3.38 8.96
CA GLY A 104 -9.95 2.36 8.91
C GLY A 104 -9.40 0.95 8.96
N THR A 105 -10.26 -0.03 8.70
CA THR A 105 -9.90 -1.44 8.76
C THR A 105 -10.51 -2.22 7.59
N GLY A 106 -9.79 -3.25 7.11
CA GLY A 106 -10.32 -4.16 6.09
C GLY A 106 -10.70 -3.50 4.78
N GLY A 107 -9.99 -2.42 4.40
CA GLY A 107 -10.27 -1.66 3.18
C GLY A 107 -11.49 -0.73 3.29
N GLN A 108 -11.89 -0.33 4.49
CA GLN A 108 -13.01 0.58 4.73
C GLN A 108 -12.59 1.71 5.65
N ALA A 109 -12.85 2.94 5.23
CA ALA A 109 -12.64 4.13 6.04
C ALA A 109 -13.57 4.17 7.25
N VAL A 110 -13.13 4.85 8.32
CA VAL A 110 -14.01 5.30 9.40
C VAL A 110 -14.87 6.48 8.94
N ASP A 111 -15.87 6.90 9.74
CA ASP A 111 -16.80 7.96 9.36
C ASP A 111 -16.13 9.36 9.19
N ASP A 112 -15.07 9.63 9.94
CA ASP A 112 -14.32 10.90 9.93
C ASP A 112 -12.82 10.60 10.05
N PRO A 113 -12.19 10.14 8.96
CA PRO A 113 -10.79 9.71 8.98
C PRO A 113 -9.85 10.90 9.04
N ILE A 114 -8.73 10.77 9.78
CA ILE A 114 -7.64 11.75 9.77
C ILE A 114 -6.86 11.74 8.46
N VAL A 115 -6.93 10.64 7.73
CA VAL A 115 -6.32 10.45 6.40
C VAL A 115 -7.17 9.55 5.53
N ASP A 116 -7.37 9.97 4.28
CA ASP A 116 -8.02 9.21 3.21
C ASP A 116 -7.46 9.72 1.88
N GLU A 117 -6.31 9.17 1.48
CA GLU A 117 -5.53 9.66 0.35
C GLU A 117 -5.13 8.55 -0.62
N ASP A 118 -5.32 8.82 -1.91
CA ASP A 118 -4.78 7.99 -2.99
C ASP A 118 -3.27 8.19 -3.12
N LEU A 119 -2.52 7.10 -3.19
CA LEU A 119 -1.07 7.14 -3.27
C LEU A 119 -0.54 6.42 -4.51
N GLU A 120 -0.35 7.17 -5.57
CA GLU A 120 0.22 6.70 -6.84
C GLU A 120 1.65 6.15 -6.67
N PRO A 121 2.14 5.33 -7.61
CA PRO A 121 3.52 4.83 -7.60
C PRO A 121 4.57 5.93 -7.42
N ASN A 122 5.53 5.72 -6.52
CA ASN A 122 6.61 6.66 -6.20
C ASN A 122 6.14 8.03 -5.65
N LYS A 123 4.93 8.08 -5.13
CA LYS A 123 4.43 9.26 -4.40
C LYS A 123 4.46 9.03 -2.90
N SER A 124 4.40 10.14 -2.17
CA SER A 124 4.32 10.12 -0.71
C SER A 124 3.32 11.13 -0.19
N VAL A 125 2.71 10.81 0.95
CA VAL A 125 1.86 11.71 1.74
C VAL A 125 2.40 11.77 3.16
N GLY A 126 2.31 12.93 3.80
CA GLY A 126 2.64 13.13 5.21
C GLY A 126 1.37 13.36 6.01
N VAL A 127 1.21 12.63 7.10
CA VAL A 127 0.06 12.71 8.01
C VAL A 127 0.59 13.03 9.40
N THR A 128 0.07 14.10 10.03
CA THR A 128 0.45 14.47 11.39
C THR A 128 -0.57 13.94 12.38
N PHE A 129 -0.09 13.24 13.39
CA PHE A 129 -0.90 12.63 14.44
C PHE A 129 -0.80 13.46 15.72
N ASP A 130 -1.72 14.41 15.90
CA ASP A 130 -1.69 15.36 17.02
C ASP A 130 -2.27 14.81 18.32
N GLU A 131 -3.20 13.87 18.23
CA GLU A 131 -3.93 13.34 19.37
C GLU A 131 -3.41 11.96 19.79
N PRO A 132 -3.16 11.72 21.08
CA PRO A 132 -2.83 10.38 21.58
C PRO A 132 -3.96 9.39 21.32
N GLY A 133 -3.60 8.18 20.87
CA GLY A 133 -4.58 7.16 20.52
C GLY A 133 -3.99 6.02 19.72
N THR A 134 -4.85 5.12 19.28
CA THR A 134 -4.50 4.03 18.36
C THR A 134 -5.27 4.23 17.07
N TYR A 135 -4.55 4.29 15.97
CA TYR A 135 -5.07 4.52 14.64
C TYR A 135 -4.83 3.28 13.78
N GLU A 136 -5.90 2.71 13.26
CA GLU A 136 -5.83 1.63 12.29
C GLU A 136 -5.77 2.24 10.88
N ILE A 137 -4.77 1.87 10.10
CA ILE A 137 -4.60 2.32 8.73
C ILE A 137 -4.76 1.14 7.78
N THR A 138 -5.49 1.32 6.72
CA THR A 138 -5.76 0.31 5.71
C THR A 138 -5.57 0.85 4.30
N CYS A 139 -5.48 -0.06 3.32
CA CYS A 139 -5.58 0.27 1.90
C CYS A 139 -6.93 -0.21 1.38
N GLU A 140 -7.75 0.68 0.81
CA GLU A 140 -9.07 0.32 0.27
C GLU A 140 -8.96 -0.61 -0.95
N LEU A 141 -7.89 -0.49 -1.74
CA LEU A 141 -7.63 -1.34 -2.91
C LEU A 141 -7.14 -2.73 -2.54
N HIS A 142 -6.54 -2.89 -1.34
CA HIS A 142 -5.96 -4.14 -0.84
C HIS A 142 -6.38 -4.36 0.63
N PRO A 143 -7.58 -4.87 0.90
CA PRO A 143 -8.15 -4.93 2.25
C PRO A 143 -7.35 -5.70 3.31
N THR A 144 -6.41 -6.54 2.88
CA THR A 144 -5.48 -7.25 3.77
C THR A 144 -4.27 -6.42 4.17
N MET A 145 -4.03 -5.29 3.51
CA MET A 145 -2.95 -4.36 3.79
C MET A 145 -3.37 -3.43 4.91
N GLN A 146 -2.82 -3.63 6.10
CA GLN A 146 -3.21 -2.92 7.32
C GLN A 146 -1.98 -2.66 8.18
N MET A 147 -2.03 -1.59 8.97
CA MET A 147 -1.05 -1.27 10.01
C MET A 147 -1.72 -0.59 11.20
N THR A 148 -1.03 -0.60 12.33
CA THR A 148 -1.45 0.08 13.56
C THR A 148 -0.44 1.16 13.94
N ILE A 149 -0.93 2.37 14.18
CA ILE A 149 -0.12 3.47 14.72
C ILE A 149 -0.59 3.78 16.14
N THR A 150 0.32 3.67 17.10
CA THR A 150 0.08 4.08 18.49
C THR A 150 0.73 5.41 18.75
N VAL A 151 -0.08 6.40 19.12
CA VAL A 151 0.37 7.76 19.44
C VAL A 151 0.39 7.94 20.95
N GLU A 152 1.56 8.21 21.50
CA GLU A 152 1.77 8.47 22.92
C GLU A 152 1.71 9.98 23.22
N ALA A 153 1.30 10.32 24.47
CA ALA A 153 1.15 11.69 24.93
C ALA A 153 2.49 12.39 25.23
#